data_263813254910ff7ec2b9409d52c0b18d
#
_entry.id   263813254910ff7ec2b9409d52c0b18d
#
_cell.length_a   1.000
_cell.length_b   1.000
_cell.length_c   1.000
_cell.angle_alpha   90.00
_cell.angle_beta   90.00
_cell.angle_gamma   90.00
#
_symmetry.space_group_name_H-M   'P 1'
#
loop_
_entity.id
_entity.type
_entity.pdbx_description
1 polymer ?
#
loop_
_entity_poly.entity_id
_entity_poly.type
_entity_poly.pdbx_seq_one_letter_code
_entity_poly.pdbx_strand_id
1 'polypeptide(L)'
;LPFKYEGIKKITPRQAAKNLLAVSAENHFCLYEYFLTDYYGHGRGTIKDVIRILKHIDSFTRFTVKGLPPDSILIITSDHGNIEKLNHKPHTTHPVPFIVVSSQPDWRKYFIHRVHSIVDVTPAILEAFQKWGEQK
;
A
#
# COMPACT_ATOMS: atom_id res chain seq x y z
N LEU A 1 17.74 -1.34 8.45
CA LEU A 1 17.17 -2.16 7.38
C LEU A 1 17.93 -3.48 7.31
N PRO A 2 17.23 -4.61 7.05
CA PRO A 2 17.85 -5.94 6.99
C PRO A 2 18.74 -6.13 5.74
N PHE A 3 18.54 -5.28 4.73
CA PHE A 3 19.30 -5.33 3.49
C PHE A 3 20.29 -4.16 3.42
N LYS A 4 21.54 -4.47 3.09
CA LYS A 4 22.54 -3.47 2.76
C LYS A 4 22.66 -3.41 1.23
N TYR A 5 22.28 -2.29 0.64
CA TYR A 5 22.50 -2.01 -0.76
C TYR A 5 23.59 -0.94 -0.87
N GLU A 6 24.73 -1.30 -1.44
CA GLU A 6 25.80 -0.35 -1.70
C GLU A 6 25.33 0.69 -2.73
N GLY A 7 25.67 1.95 -2.49
CA GLY A 7 25.30 3.06 -3.37
C GLY A 7 23.85 3.57 -3.26
N ILE A 8 22.98 2.90 -2.50
CA ILE A 8 21.60 3.38 -2.34
C ILE A 8 21.48 4.31 -1.12
N LYS A 9 21.10 5.56 -1.38
CA LYS A 9 20.87 6.56 -0.33
C LYS A 9 19.57 6.26 0.41
N LYS A 10 19.63 6.20 1.75
CA LYS A 10 18.43 6.13 2.59
C LYS A 10 17.64 7.43 2.47
N ILE A 11 16.34 7.30 2.28
CA ILE A 11 15.40 8.42 2.20
C ILE A 11 14.39 8.36 3.36
N THR A 12 13.80 9.51 3.68
CA THR A 12 12.73 9.59 4.69
C THR A 12 11.40 9.08 4.11
N PRO A 13 10.44 8.65 4.96
CA PRO A 13 9.08 8.32 4.51
C PRO A 13 8.41 9.44 3.70
N ARG A 14 8.65 10.70 4.08
CA ARG A 14 8.17 11.88 3.33
C ARG A 14 8.77 11.94 1.93
N GLN A 15 10.06 11.71 1.80
CA GLN A 15 10.72 11.72 0.48
C GLN A 15 10.25 10.54 -0.37
N ALA A 16 10.06 9.36 0.23
CA ALA A 16 9.52 8.18 -0.45
C ALA A 16 8.10 8.46 -0.99
N ALA A 17 7.23 9.06 -0.17
CA ALA A 17 5.89 9.47 -0.61
C ALA A 17 5.94 10.47 -1.78
N LYS A 18 6.83 11.48 -1.69
CA LYS A 18 7.02 12.44 -2.79
C LYS A 18 7.47 11.75 -4.08
N ASN A 19 8.39 10.79 -4.00
CA ASN A 19 8.87 10.04 -5.16
C ASN A 19 7.75 9.18 -5.76
N LEU A 20 6.96 8.48 -4.92
CA LEU A 20 5.82 7.68 -5.37
C LEU A 20 4.80 8.55 -6.11
N LEU A 21 4.44 9.70 -5.54
CA LEU A 21 3.50 10.64 -6.17
C LEU A 21 4.02 11.20 -7.49
N ALA A 22 5.32 11.47 -7.61
CA ALA A 22 5.92 11.91 -8.85
C ALA A 22 5.86 10.83 -9.94
N VAL A 23 6.17 9.57 -9.60
CA VAL A 23 6.04 8.45 -10.54
C VAL A 23 4.59 8.22 -10.93
N SER A 24 3.64 8.29 -9.97
CA SER A 24 2.22 8.09 -10.25
C SER A 24 1.60 9.19 -11.11
N ALA A 25 2.17 10.41 -11.09
CA ALA A 25 1.70 11.51 -11.94
C ALA A 25 1.98 11.29 -13.43
N GLU A 26 2.96 10.46 -13.77
CA GLU A 26 3.36 10.13 -15.14
C GLU A 26 2.75 8.81 -15.63
N ASN A 27 2.00 8.09 -14.77
CA ASN A 27 1.49 6.76 -15.05
C ASN A 27 0.03 6.62 -14.64
N HIS A 28 -0.78 5.93 -15.45
CA HIS A 28 -2.18 5.62 -15.13
C HIS A 28 -2.32 4.62 -13.99
N PHE A 29 -1.31 3.78 -13.77
CA PHE A 29 -1.26 2.77 -12.72
C PHE A 29 0.14 2.69 -12.13
N CYS A 30 0.23 2.71 -10.81
CA CYS A 30 1.49 2.54 -10.09
C CYS A 30 1.28 1.53 -8.96
N LEU A 31 2.01 0.43 -9.00
CA LEU A 31 2.04 -0.57 -7.92
C LEU A 31 3.30 -0.33 -7.06
N TYR A 32 3.08 -0.17 -5.77
CA TYR A 32 4.15 -0.06 -4.78
C TYR A 32 4.03 -1.15 -3.74
N GLU A 33 5.09 -1.91 -3.54
CA GLU A 33 5.17 -2.98 -2.56
C GLU A 33 6.04 -2.58 -1.36
N TYR A 34 5.54 -2.83 -0.14
CA TYR A 34 6.29 -2.61 1.10
C TYR A 34 6.64 -3.94 1.76
N PHE A 35 7.80 -4.46 1.45
CA PHE A 35 8.24 -5.81 1.77
C PHE A 35 8.63 -6.04 3.23
N LEU A 36 8.89 -5.00 4.01
CA LEU A 36 9.42 -5.14 5.37
C LEU A 36 8.42 -5.70 6.37
N THR A 37 7.12 -5.56 6.14
CA THR A 37 6.07 -6.16 6.98
C THR A 37 6.15 -7.67 6.93
N ASP A 38 6.25 -8.24 5.74
CA ASP A 38 6.42 -9.68 5.56
C ASP A 38 7.74 -10.17 6.17
N TYR A 39 8.84 -9.50 5.88
CA TYR A 39 10.15 -9.84 6.44
C TYR A 39 10.14 -9.98 7.97
N TYR A 40 9.55 -9.02 8.68
CA TYR A 40 9.47 -9.03 10.13
C TYR A 40 8.34 -9.92 10.65
N GLY A 41 7.26 -10.09 9.90
CA GLY A 41 6.17 -11.02 10.21
C GLY A 41 6.64 -12.46 10.33
N HIS A 42 7.64 -12.85 9.57
CA HIS A 42 8.30 -14.16 9.70
C HIS A 42 9.18 -14.33 10.97
N GLY A 43 9.03 -13.47 11.95
CA GLY A 43 9.76 -13.54 13.23
C GLY A 43 11.22 -13.10 13.13
N ARG A 44 11.57 -12.33 12.12
CA ARG A 44 12.90 -11.74 11.97
C ARG A 44 12.98 -10.40 12.69
N GLY A 45 14.00 -10.21 13.53
CA GLY A 45 14.17 -8.98 14.31
C GLY A 45 13.38 -8.95 15.62
N THR A 46 13.24 -7.78 16.18
CA THR A 46 12.63 -7.54 17.50
C THR A 46 11.29 -6.81 17.37
N ILE A 47 10.48 -6.82 18.44
CA ILE A 47 9.26 -6.00 18.50
C ILE A 47 9.54 -4.50 18.27
N LYS A 48 10.73 -4.00 18.69
CA LYS A 48 11.14 -2.62 18.42
C LYS A 48 11.32 -2.36 16.93
N ASP A 49 11.80 -3.35 16.18
CA ASP A 49 11.95 -3.25 14.72
C ASP A 49 10.59 -3.20 14.05
N VAL A 50 9.65 -4.06 14.47
CA VAL A 50 8.26 -4.05 13.99
C VAL A 50 7.61 -2.69 14.24
N ILE A 51 7.68 -2.15 15.45
CA ILE A 51 7.13 -0.83 15.77
C ILE A 51 7.76 0.24 14.89
N ARG A 52 9.06 0.17 14.62
CA ARG A 52 9.76 1.13 13.76
C ARG A 52 9.24 1.09 12.33
N ILE A 53 9.08 -0.10 11.73
CA ILE A 53 8.58 -0.20 10.35
C ILE A 53 7.11 0.24 10.24
N LEU A 54 6.27 -0.10 11.23
CA LEU A 54 4.88 0.36 11.25
C LEU A 54 4.79 1.89 11.32
N LYS A 55 5.63 2.55 12.14
CA LYS A 55 5.74 4.02 12.15
C LYS A 55 6.21 4.59 10.82
N HIS A 56 7.10 3.89 10.09
CA HIS A 56 7.53 4.32 8.76
C HIS A 56 6.40 4.22 7.75
N ILE A 57 5.63 3.10 7.75
CA ILE A 57 4.46 2.93 6.88
C ILE A 57 3.40 3.99 7.20
N ASP A 58 3.06 4.19 8.47
CA ASP A 58 2.11 5.22 8.88
C ASP A 58 2.52 6.61 8.36
N SER A 59 3.78 6.97 8.56
CA SER A 59 4.31 8.25 8.07
C SER A 59 4.29 8.34 6.54
N PHE A 60 4.70 7.29 5.84
CA PHE A 60 4.69 7.21 4.38
C PHE A 60 3.26 7.36 3.83
N THR A 61 2.32 6.57 4.34
CA THR A 61 0.90 6.60 3.97
C THR A 61 0.30 8.00 4.20
N ARG A 62 0.55 8.59 5.36
CA ARG A 62 0.08 9.94 5.69
C ARG A 62 0.56 10.99 4.69
N PHE A 63 1.84 10.95 4.28
CA PHE A 63 2.36 11.89 3.29
C PHE A 63 1.84 11.61 1.89
N THR A 64 1.65 10.35 1.52
CA THR A 64 1.04 9.96 0.24
C THR A 64 -0.40 10.46 0.16
N VAL A 65 -1.22 10.21 1.19
CA VAL A 65 -2.62 10.69 1.24
C VAL A 65 -2.70 12.22 1.16
N LYS A 66 -1.81 12.94 1.87
CA LYS A 66 -1.78 14.41 1.82
C LYS A 66 -1.44 14.99 0.45
N GLY A 67 -0.65 14.27 -0.33
CA GLY A 67 -0.23 14.71 -1.66
C GLY A 67 -1.02 14.07 -2.81
N LEU A 68 -2.03 13.24 -2.50
CA LEU A 68 -2.82 12.54 -3.51
C LEU A 68 -3.62 13.55 -4.37
N PRO A 69 -3.45 13.54 -5.71
CA PRO A 69 -4.21 14.42 -6.60
C PRO A 69 -5.72 14.14 -6.53
N PRO A 70 -6.57 15.16 -6.80
CA PRO A 70 -8.03 15.01 -6.74
C PRO A 70 -8.62 13.99 -7.72
N ASP A 71 -7.93 13.74 -8.83
CA ASP A 71 -8.31 12.79 -9.88
C ASP A 71 -7.62 11.44 -9.73
N SER A 72 -7.17 11.13 -8.53
CA SER A 72 -6.43 9.90 -8.22
C SER A 72 -7.13 9.07 -7.14
N ILE A 73 -6.81 7.78 -7.14
CA ILE A 73 -7.23 6.84 -6.11
C ILE A 73 -6.01 6.12 -5.54
N LEU A 74 -5.96 6.02 -4.23
CA LEU A 74 -4.99 5.21 -3.52
C LEU A 74 -5.70 4.01 -2.90
N ILE A 75 -5.26 2.81 -3.25
CA ILE A 75 -5.72 1.56 -2.64
C ILE A 75 -4.56 0.99 -1.84
N ILE A 76 -4.83 0.65 -0.58
CA ILE A 76 -3.87 0.00 0.31
C ILE A 76 -4.45 -1.33 0.73
N THR A 77 -3.73 -2.41 0.47
CA THR A 77 -4.12 -3.77 0.85
C THR A 77 -2.89 -4.61 1.15
N SER A 78 -3.10 -5.86 1.54
CA SER A 78 -2.07 -6.88 1.68
C SER A 78 -2.51 -8.15 0.97
N ASP A 79 -1.57 -8.94 0.51
CA ASP A 79 -1.79 -10.23 -0.15
C ASP A 79 -2.13 -11.35 0.86
N HIS A 80 -1.68 -11.23 2.12
CA HIS A 80 -1.96 -12.16 3.21
C HIS A 80 -1.77 -11.51 4.58
N GLY A 81 -2.27 -12.16 5.63
CA GLY A 81 -1.94 -11.84 7.01
C GLY A 81 -0.59 -12.44 7.41
N ASN A 82 0.14 -11.75 8.30
CA ASN A 82 1.45 -12.18 8.79
C ASN A 82 1.85 -11.40 10.07
N ILE A 83 2.13 -10.10 9.94
CA ILE A 83 2.74 -9.26 10.98
C ILE A 83 1.85 -9.07 12.22
N GLU A 84 0.54 -9.29 12.11
CA GLU A 84 -0.41 -9.20 13.22
C GLU A 84 -0.24 -10.37 14.22
N LYS A 85 0.51 -11.42 13.85
CA LYS A 85 0.73 -12.60 14.67
C LYS A 85 2.23 -12.98 14.73
N LEU A 86 3.03 -12.13 15.36
CA LEU A 86 4.50 -12.24 15.38
C LEU A 86 5.08 -13.56 15.89
N ASN A 87 4.32 -14.33 16.68
CA ASN A 87 4.75 -15.64 17.19
C ASN A 87 4.41 -16.80 16.24
N HIS A 88 3.88 -16.49 15.06
CA HIS A 88 3.44 -17.47 14.07
C HIS A 88 4.17 -17.21 12.76
N LYS A 89 5.20 -18.00 12.48
CA LYS A 89 6.05 -17.81 11.30
C LYS A 89 5.36 -17.95 9.93
N PRO A 90 4.41 -18.89 9.74
CA PRO A 90 3.65 -18.97 8.50
C PRO A 90 2.72 -17.75 8.29
N HIS A 91 2.28 -17.54 7.07
CA HIS A 91 1.21 -16.60 6.76
C HIS A 91 -0.08 -16.99 7.47
N THR A 92 -0.93 -16.02 7.76
CA THR A 92 -2.22 -16.26 8.42
C THR A 92 -3.37 -16.09 7.43
N THR A 93 -4.51 -16.67 7.77
CA THR A 93 -5.78 -16.47 7.06
C THR A 93 -6.62 -15.34 7.66
N HIS A 94 -6.01 -14.50 8.51
CA HIS A 94 -6.71 -13.35 9.09
C HIS A 94 -7.08 -12.35 7.98
N PRO A 95 -8.20 -11.65 8.13
CA PRO A 95 -8.57 -10.59 7.21
C PRO A 95 -7.47 -9.53 7.11
N VAL A 96 -7.20 -9.08 5.89
CA VAL A 96 -6.26 -7.99 5.61
C VAL A 96 -7.00 -6.68 5.39
N PRO A 97 -6.37 -5.53 5.63
CA PRO A 97 -7.00 -4.24 5.38
C PRO A 97 -7.24 -4.05 3.88
N PHE A 98 -8.38 -3.43 3.53
CA PHE A 98 -8.64 -2.88 2.22
C PHE A 98 -9.08 -1.42 2.39
N ILE A 99 -8.19 -0.50 2.11
CA ILE A 99 -8.37 0.93 2.35
C ILE A 99 -8.40 1.66 1.01
N VAL A 100 -9.43 2.47 0.78
CA VAL A 100 -9.60 3.25 -0.44
C VAL A 100 -9.63 4.73 -0.10
N VAL A 101 -8.73 5.51 -0.69
CA VAL A 101 -8.62 6.95 -0.52
C VAL A 101 -8.75 7.63 -1.87
N SER A 102 -9.72 8.54 -2.01
CA SER A 102 -9.92 9.41 -3.17
C SER A 102 -10.77 10.60 -2.77
N SER A 103 -10.66 11.72 -3.45
CA SER A 103 -11.60 12.84 -3.35
C SER A 103 -12.94 12.54 -4.05
N GLN A 104 -12.98 11.55 -4.96
CA GLN A 104 -14.15 11.16 -5.73
C GLN A 104 -15.02 10.17 -4.95
N PRO A 105 -16.22 10.55 -4.45
CA PRO A 105 -17.06 9.68 -3.63
C PRO A 105 -17.50 8.40 -4.35
N ASP A 106 -17.80 8.49 -5.65
CA ASP A 106 -18.28 7.35 -6.44
C ASP A 106 -17.21 6.30 -6.64
N TRP A 107 -15.94 6.71 -6.78
CA TRP A 107 -14.82 5.78 -6.86
C TRP A 107 -14.65 5.01 -5.55
N ARG A 108 -14.74 5.71 -4.40
CA ARG A 108 -14.67 5.03 -3.09
C ARG A 108 -15.80 4.03 -2.91
N LYS A 109 -17.05 4.44 -3.20
CA LYS A 109 -18.23 3.56 -3.12
C LYS A 109 -18.06 2.33 -4.00
N TYR A 110 -17.64 2.52 -5.25
CA TYR A 110 -17.43 1.43 -6.19
C TYR A 110 -16.49 0.36 -5.61
N PHE A 111 -15.28 0.74 -5.19
CA PHE A 111 -14.31 -0.23 -4.70
C PHE A 111 -14.76 -0.90 -3.40
N ILE A 112 -15.40 -0.18 -2.46
CA ILE A 112 -15.91 -0.73 -1.21
C ILE A 112 -17.02 -1.76 -1.47
N HIS A 113 -17.88 -1.54 -2.45
CA HIS A 113 -18.96 -2.48 -2.80
C HIS A 113 -18.51 -3.62 -3.71
N ARG A 114 -17.44 -3.43 -4.47
CA ARG A 114 -16.98 -4.40 -5.47
C ARG A 114 -15.96 -5.41 -4.92
N VAL A 115 -15.19 -5.02 -3.91
CA VAL A 115 -14.10 -5.85 -3.37
C VAL A 115 -14.49 -6.44 -2.02
N HIS A 116 -14.61 -7.76 -1.97
CA HIS A 116 -14.90 -8.53 -0.75
C HIS A 116 -13.76 -9.47 -0.38
N SER A 117 -12.84 -9.73 -1.31
CA SER A 117 -11.66 -10.55 -1.10
C SER A 117 -10.50 -10.06 -1.99
N ILE A 118 -9.29 -10.56 -1.71
CA ILE A 118 -8.08 -10.18 -2.46
C ILE A 118 -8.20 -10.49 -3.96
N VAL A 119 -8.92 -11.54 -4.34
CA VAL A 119 -9.11 -11.92 -5.75
C VAL A 119 -10.01 -10.96 -6.53
N ASP A 120 -10.77 -10.13 -5.83
CA ASP A 120 -11.64 -9.12 -6.46
C ASP A 120 -10.88 -7.84 -6.81
N VAL A 121 -9.69 -7.61 -6.23
CA VAL A 121 -8.96 -6.33 -6.36
C VAL A 121 -8.57 -6.06 -7.81
N THR A 122 -7.91 -7.02 -8.46
CA THR A 122 -7.48 -6.86 -9.87
C THR A 122 -8.66 -6.68 -10.82
N PRO A 123 -9.73 -7.51 -10.80
CA PRO A 123 -10.91 -7.26 -11.61
C PRO A 123 -11.54 -5.88 -11.38
N ALA A 124 -11.66 -5.45 -10.12
CA ALA A 124 -12.22 -4.14 -9.80
C ALA A 124 -11.38 -2.99 -10.36
N ILE A 125 -10.05 -3.09 -10.34
CA ILE A 125 -9.16 -2.10 -10.95
C ILE A 125 -9.37 -2.06 -12.47
N LEU A 126 -9.40 -3.20 -13.15
CA LEU A 126 -9.60 -3.27 -14.60
C LEU A 126 -10.95 -2.69 -15.03
N GLU A 127 -12.03 -3.03 -14.31
CA GLU A 127 -13.37 -2.47 -14.54
C GLU A 127 -13.40 -0.95 -14.29
N ALA A 128 -12.68 -0.45 -13.28
CA ALA A 128 -12.57 0.97 -13.01
C ALA A 128 -11.86 1.72 -14.14
N PHE A 129 -10.81 1.14 -14.73
CA PHE A 129 -10.17 1.72 -15.91
C PHE A 129 -11.10 1.79 -17.11
N GLN A 130 -11.89 0.75 -17.36
CA GLN A 130 -12.90 0.78 -18.43
C GLN A 130 -13.97 1.84 -18.19
N LYS A 131 -14.39 2.02 -16.94
CA LYS A 131 -15.46 2.95 -16.57
C LYS A 131 -15.03 4.41 -16.55
N TRP A 132 -13.82 4.72 -16.15
CA TRP A 132 -13.34 6.08 -15.88
C TRP A 132 -12.04 6.45 -16.62
N GLY A 133 -11.32 5.49 -17.20
CA GLY A 133 -10.03 5.72 -17.85
C GLY A 133 -10.12 6.44 -19.21
N GLU A 134 -11.25 6.33 -19.89
CA GLU A 134 -11.48 6.98 -21.20
C GLU A 134 -11.86 8.47 -21.12
N GLN A 135 -11.92 9.05 -19.92
CA GLN A 135 -12.34 10.43 -19.70
C GLN A 135 -11.18 11.44 -19.67
N LYS A 136 -9.97 11.02 -20.09
CA LYS A 136 -8.80 11.91 -20.18
C LYS A 136 -8.33 12.09 -21.61
#